data_569bf3f459b1a6cfc8c220b099ac2808
#
_entry.id   569bf3f459b1a6cfc8c220b099ac2808
#
_cell.length_a   1.000
_cell.length_b   1.000
_cell.length_c   1.000
_cell.angle_alpha   90.00
_cell.angle_beta   90.00
_cell.angle_gamma   90.00
#
_symmetry.space_group_name_H-M   'P 1'
#
loop_
_entity.id
_entity.type
_entity.pdbx_description
1 polymer ?
#
loop_
_entity_poly.entity_id
_entity_poly.type
_entity_poly.pdbx_seq_one_letter_code
_entity_poly.pdbx_strand_id
1 'polypeptide(L)'
;MFSYIAGIDEAGRGSVIGPLVVCSAFCDRNNEKALKRLCSKDSKQLSARQREEAYAELKKFCSFRWVEISAADLNRLMPDMNLNDIEAKAMADLAKQMKEGDLMIDMPDRYAWTFRKRMERFGARRFEAEHKADETYPIVAAASICAKITRDAKIEQIRSQVGDFGSGYPSDPKTRNALKDRGMREKLKPFVRERWKTLENLKQKKLFEGEE
;
A
#
# COMPACT_ATOMS: atom_id res chain seq x y z
N MET A 1 7.26 -29.44 -2.49
CA MET A 1 7.27 -28.06 -3.02
C MET A 1 5.86 -27.80 -3.51
N PHE A 2 5.21 -26.72 -3.09
CA PHE A 2 3.86 -26.42 -3.55
C PHE A 2 3.85 -26.02 -5.01
N SER A 3 2.74 -26.31 -5.71
CA SER A 3 2.57 -25.96 -7.12
C SER A 3 2.36 -24.46 -7.36
N TYR A 4 2.07 -23.71 -6.31
CA TYR A 4 1.75 -22.29 -6.38
C TYR A 4 2.69 -21.45 -5.54
N ILE A 5 2.86 -20.20 -5.97
CA ILE A 5 3.57 -19.15 -5.24
C ILE A 5 2.67 -17.93 -5.09
N ALA A 6 2.83 -17.23 -3.97
CA ALA A 6 2.05 -16.06 -3.66
C ALA A 6 2.92 -14.97 -3.05
N GLY A 7 2.56 -13.71 -3.29
CA GLY A 7 3.21 -12.54 -2.71
C GLY A 7 2.21 -11.55 -2.18
N ILE A 8 2.57 -10.82 -1.13
CA ILE A 8 1.77 -9.70 -0.59
C ILE A 8 2.67 -8.48 -0.44
N ASP A 9 2.17 -7.33 -0.86
CA ASP A 9 2.78 -6.02 -0.67
C ASP A 9 1.71 -4.94 -0.56
N GLU A 10 2.10 -3.71 -0.19
CA GLU A 10 1.20 -2.58 -0.04
C GLU A 10 1.65 -1.35 -0.82
N ALA A 11 0.73 -0.41 -1.01
CA ALA A 11 0.99 0.92 -1.51
C ALA A 11 0.24 1.98 -0.71
N GLY A 12 0.89 3.14 -0.54
CA GLY A 12 0.28 4.27 0.14
C GLY A 12 0.40 4.25 1.66
N ARG A 13 1.24 3.40 2.26
CA ARG A 13 1.46 3.34 3.70
C ARG A 13 1.82 4.70 4.30
N GLY A 14 2.77 5.41 3.72
CA GLY A 14 3.24 6.72 4.20
C GLY A 14 2.46 7.94 3.68
N SER A 15 1.39 7.78 2.89
CA SER A 15 0.65 8.92 2.36
C SER A 15 -0.24 9.56 3.41
N VAL A 16 -0.43 10.89 3.33
CA VAL A 16 -1.34 11.66 4.20
C VAL A 16 -2.72 11.82 3.56
N ILE A 17 -2.84 11.65 2.24
CA ILE A 17 -4.09 11.70 1.49
C ILE A 17 -4.27 10.39 0.74
N GLY A 18 -5.50 9.87 0.74
CA GLY A 18 -5.91 8.69 0.00
C GLY A 18 -5.72 7.37 0.75
N PRO A 19 -6.05 6.24 0.11
CA PRO A 19 -6.09 4.94 0.77
C PRO A 19 -4.72 4.31 1.00
N LEU A 20 -4.68 3.35 1.93
CA LEU A 20 -3.70 2.28 1.98
C LEU A 20 -4.28 1.11 1.18
N VAL A 21 -3.51 0.57 0.24
CA VAL A 21 -3.91 -0.60 -0.55
C VAL A 21 -2.94 -1.73 -0.27
N VAL A 22 -3.46 -2.85 0.21
CA VAL A 22 -2.70 -4.10 0.37
C VAL A 22 -3.14 -5.04 -0.72
N CYS A 23 -2.19 -5.61 -1.47
CA CYS A 23 -2.46 -6.49 -2.60
C CYS A 23 -1.78 -7.84 -2.42
N SER A 24 -2.44 -8.90 -2.87
CA SER A 24 -1.84 -10.21 -3.06
C SER A 24 -1.80 -10.59 -4.53
N ALA A 25 -0.69 -11.19 -4.95
CA ALA A 25 -0.54 -11.86 -6.24
C ALA A 25 -0.39 -13.37 -6.01
N PHE A 26 -1.03 -14.17 -6.87
CA PHE A 26 -0.99 -15.62 -6.82
C PHE A 26 -0.76 -16.19 -8.22
N CYS A 27 0.15 -17.15 -8.35
CA CYS A 27 0.61 -17.64 -9.63
C CYS A 27 1.00 -19.13 -9.55
N ASP A 28 0.77 -19.90 -10.62
CA ASP A 28 1.35 -21.22 -10.77
C ASP A 28 2.87 -21.10 -10.89
N ARG A 29 3.60 -21.94 -10.18
CA ARG A 29 5.08 -21.96 -10.16
C ARG A 29 5.70 -22.17 -11.54
N ASN A 30 5.00 -22.82 -12.44
CA ASN A 30 5.46 -23.00 -13.82
C ASN A 30 5.64 -21.65 -14.55
N ASN A 31 4.97 -20.60 -14.10
CA ASN A 31 5.08 -19.24 -14.64
C ASN A 31 6.20 -18.41 -14.02
N GLU A 32 7.02 -18.97 -13.12
CA GLU A 32 8.06 -18.23 -12.39
C GLU A 32 9.09 -17.55 -13.33
N LYS A 33 9.41 -18.17 -14.47
CA LYS A 33 10.29 -17.57 -15.48
C LYS A 33 9.67 -16.32 -16.12
N ALA A 34 8.37 -16.36 -16.42
CA ALA A 34 7.65 -15.21 -16.96
C ALA A 34 7.54 -14.09 -15.92
N LEU A 35 7.26 -14.44 -14.68
CA LEU A 35 7.27 -13.53 -13.53
C LEU A 35 8.63 -12.81 -13.39
N LYS A 36 9.73 -13.55 -13.34
CA LYS A 36 11.09 -12.99 -13.24
C LYS A 36 11.39 -11.99 -14.37
N ARG A 37 10.94 -12.28 -15.58
CA ARG A 37 11.14 -11.37 -16.73
C ARG A 37 10.36 -10.07 -16.59
N LEU A 38 9.10 -10.14 -16.15
CA LEU A 38 8.20 -8.96 -16.03
C LEU A 38 8.50 -8.12 -14.78
N CYS A 39 8.98 -8.77 -13.72
CA CYS A 39 9.29 -8.13 -12.43
C CYS A 39 10.81 -8.04 -12.17
N SER A 40 11.63 -7.99 -13.22
CA SER A 40 13.10 -7.91 -13.11
C SER A 40 13.64 -6.57 -12.65
N LYS A 41 12.81 -5.51 -12.73
CA LYS A 41 13.14 -4.17 -12.25
C LYS A 41 12.36 -3.86 -11.00
N ASP A 42 12.98 -3.17 -10.05
CA ASP A 42 12.30 -2.59 -8.91
C ASP A 42 11.05 -1.81 -9.38
N SER A 43 9.90 -2.20 -8.87
CA SER A 43 8.61 -1.58 -9.21
C SER A 43 8.59 -0.05 -8.97
N LYS A 44 9.48 0.45 -8.08
CA LYS A 44 9.66 1.88 -7.79
C LYS A 44 10.37 2.62 -8.92
N GLN A 45 11.13 1.91 -9.76
CA GLN A 45 11.84 2.47 -10.93
C GLN A 45 10.98 2.45 -12.20
N LEU A 46 9.84 1.74 -12.20
CA LEU A 46 8.92 1.71 -13.32
C LEU A 46 8.10 3.00 -13.38
N SER A 47 7.98 3.58 -14.57
CA SER A 47 6.98 4.63 -14.83
C SER A 47 5.56 4.08 -14.68
N ALA A 48 4.55 4.97 -14.53
CA ALA A 48 3.15 4.57 -14.46
C ALA A 48 2.74 3.68 -15.66
N ARG A 49 3.10 4.10 -16.87
CA ARG A 49 2.84 3.35 -18.10
C ARG A 49 3.50 1.96 -18.09
N GLN A 50 4.75 1.87 -17.68
CA GLN A 50 5.47 0.58 -17.61
C GLN A 50 4.81 -0.36 -16.57
N ARG A 51 4.31 0.18 -15.45
CA ARG A 51 3.55 -0.60 -14.46
C ARG A 51 2.24 -1.15 -15.05
N GLU A 52 1.51 -0.31 -15.79
CA GLU A 52 0.25 -0.73 -16.46
C GLU A 52 0.50 -1.83 -17.50
N GLU A 53 1.54 -1.69 -18.32
CA GLU A 53 1.95 -2.67 -19.31
C GLU A 53 2.35 -4.00 -18.63
N ALA A 54 3.17 -3.94 -17.57
CA ALA A 54 3.56 -5.12 -16.79
C ALA A 54 2.36 -5.80 -16.13
N TYR A 55 1.44 -5.03 -15.55
CA TYR A 55 0.23 -5.56 -14.93
C TYR A 55 -0.70 -6.24 -15.92
N ALA A 56 -0.85 -5.67 -17.12
CA ALA A 56 -1.64 -6.29 -18.18
C ALA A 56 -1.09 -7.68 -18.58
N GLU A 57 0.23 -7.81 -18.66
CA GLU A 57 0.86 -9.11 -18.93
C GLU A 57 0.75 -10.07 -17.75
N LEU A 58 0.98 -9.60 -16.52
CA LEU A 58 0.86 -10.40 -15.31
C LEU A 58 -0.54 -10.99 -15.12
N LYS A 59 -1.60 -10.25 -15.45
CA LYS A 59 -2.99 -10.73 -15.36
C LYS A 59 -3.31 -11.92 -16.27
N LYS A 60 -2.48 -12.23 -17.25
CA LYS A 60 -2.70 -13.39 -18.13
C LYS A 60 -2.42 -14.72 -17.41
N PHE A 61 -1.64 -14.72 -16.32
CA PHE A 61 -1.25 -15.93 -15.60
C PHE A 61 -1.17 -15.78 -14.08
N CYS A 62 -1.34 -14.57 -13.55
CA CYS A 62 -1.48 -14.30 -12.10
C CYS A 62 -2.92 -13.88 -11.78
N SER A 63 -3.37 -14.32 -10.61
CA SER A 63 -4.58 -13.78 -9.97
C SER A 63 -4.20 -12.75 -8.92
N PHE A 64 -5.00 -11.69 -8.81
CA PHE A 64 -4.77 -10.61 -7.85
C PHE A 64 -5.99 -10.42 -6.97
N ARG A 65 -5.75 -10.11 -5.70
CA ARG A 65 -6.77 -9.64 -4.75
C ARG A 65 -6.21 -8.48 -3.96
N TRP A 66 -7.06 -7.58 -3.53
CA TRP A 66 -6.62 -6.44 -2.73
C TRP A 66 -7.67 -6.03 -1.70
N VAL A 67 -7.18 -5.36 -0.67
CA VAL A 67 -7.96 -4.68 0.34
C VAL A 67 -7.62 -3.20 0.23
N GLU A 68 -8.62 -2.37 0.04
CA GLU A 68 -8.50 -0.92 0.10
C GLU A 68 -8.96 -0.44 1.47
N ILE A 69 -8.10 0.27 2.19
CA ILE A 69 -8.41 0.87 3.47
C ILE A 69 -8.42 2.37 3.25
N SER A 70 -9.63 2.96 3.21
CA SER A 70 -9.80 4.38 2.96
C SER A 70 -9.21 5.25 4.06
N ALA A 71 -9.00 6.54 3.80
CA ALA A 71 -8.60 7.48 4.83
C ALA A 71 -9.64 7.55 5.97
N ALA A 72 -10.93 7.46 5.65
CA ALA A 72 -12.00 7.42 6.64
C ALA A 72 -11.93 6.15 7.51
N ASP A 73 -11.64 4.98 6.91
CA ASP A 73 -11.46 3.74 7.68
C ASP A 73 -10.22 3.82 8.59
N LEU A 74 -9.11 4.36 8.09
CA LEU A 74 -7.92 4.58 8.91
C LEU A 74 -8.23 5.51 10.09
N ASN A 75 -8.91 6.62 9.85
CA ASN A 75 -9.31 7.57 10.91
C ASN A 75 -10.21 6.90 11.96
N ARG A 76 -11.11 6.02 11.54
CA ARG A 76 -12.01 5.27 12.41
C ARG A 76 -11.31 4.17 13.20
N LEU A 77 -10.33 3.48 12.61
CA LEU A 77 -9.65 2.32 13.22
C LEU A 77 -8.47 2.72 14.11
N MET A 78 -7.74 3.77 13.77
CA MET A 78 -6.51 4.16 14.48
C MET A 78 -6.69 4.61 15.94
N PRO A 79 -7.87 4.97 16.48
CA PRO A 79 -8.07 5.08 17.92
C PRO A 79 -7.78 3.79 18.70
N ASP A 80 -8.15 2.65 18.13
CA ASP A 80 -8.08 1.34 18.79
C ASP A 80 -6.93 0.45 18.29
N MET A 81 -6.42 0.73 17.09
CA MET A 81 -5.37 -0.05 16.42
C MET A 81 -4.29 0.86 15.83
N ASN A 82 -3.02 0.50 16.02
CA ASN A 82 -1.96 1.20 15.28
C ASN A 82 -1.94 0.78 13.80
N LEU A 83 -1.24 1.57 12.96
CA LEU A 83 -1.17 1.32 11.52
C LEU A 83 -0.63 -0.07 11.19
N ASN A 84 0.39 -0.55 11.91
CA ASN A 84 0.96 -1.87 11.66
C ASN A 84 -0.04 -3.00 11.95
N ASP A 85 -0.92 -2.83 12.95
CA ASP A 85 -1.98 -3.79 13.23
C ASP A 85 -3.07 -3.81 12.15
N ILE A 86 -3.46 -2.62 11.65
CA ILE A 86 -4.44 -2.49 10.56
C ILE A 86 -3.90 -3.16 9.30
N GLU A 87 -2.66 -2.91 8.96
CA GLU A 87 -1.95 -3.45 7.80
C GLU A 87 -1.78 -4.97 7.90
N ALA A 88 -1.26 -5.45 9.05
CA ALA A 88 -1.12 -6.88 9.29
C ALA A 88 -2.47 -7.63 9.25
N LYS A 89 -3.56 -7.00 9.72
CA LYS A 89 -4.91 -7.54 9.58
C LYS A 89 -5.32 -7.71 8.12
N ALA A 90 -5.11 -6.70 7.29
CA ALA A 90 -5.42 -6.76 5.86
C ALA A 90 -4.57 -7.81 5.14
N MET A 91 -3.25 -7.89 5.44
CA MET A 91 -2.36 -8.91 4.91
C MET A 91 -2.79 -10.33 5.35
N ALA A 92 -3.15 -10.50 6.62
CA ALA A 92 -3.63 -11.79 7.14
C ALA A 92 -4.96 -12.20 6.49
N ASP A 93 -5.88 -11.26 6.26
CA ASP A 93 -7.15 -11.54 5.60
C ASP A 93 -6.94 -11.98 4.13
N LEU A 94 -5.96 -11.43 3.43
CA LEU A 94 -5.55 -11.90 2.11
C LEU A 94 -4.83 -13.26 2.19
N ALA A 95 -3.92 -13.46 3.13
CA ALA A 95 -3.19 -14.71 3.32
C ALA A 95 -4.13 -15.90 3.59
N LYS A 96 -5.16 -15.71 4.40
CA LYS A 96 -6.18 -16.75 4.70
C LYS A 96 -6.98 -17.20 3.48
N GLN A 97 -7.08 -16.36 2.44
CA GLN A 97 -7.77 -16.70 1.19
C GLN A 97 -6.92 -17.57 0.26
N MET A 98 -5.63 -17.72 0.56
CA MET A 98 -4.70 -18.58 -0.17
C MET A 98 -4.72 -19.97 0.45
N LYS A 99 -5.29 -20.93 -0.27
CA LYS A 99 -5.48 -22.29 0.28
C LYS A 99 -4.20 -23.10 0.34
N GLU A 100 -3.32 -22.94 -0.67
CA GLU A 100 -2.07 -23.69 -0.80
C GLU A 100 -1.03 -22.81 -1.53
N GLY A 101 0.25 -23.00 -1.18
CA GLY A 101 1.36 -22.32 -1.84
C GLY A 101 2.41 -21.79 -0.87
N ASP A 102 3.55 -21.41 -1.43
CA ASP A 102 4.58 -20.67 -0.71
C ASP A 102 4.20 -19.18 -0.74
N LEU A 103 3.98 -18.59 0.43
CA LEU A 103 3.60 -17.20 0.59
C LEU A 103 4.78 -16.38 1.12
N MET A 104 5.17 -15.36 0.37
CA MET A 104 6.14 -14.35 0.76
C MET A 104 5.46 -12.99 0.92
N ILE A 105 5.82 -12.25 1.96
CA ILE A 105 5.21 -10.94 2.29
C ILE A 105 6.33 -9.90 2.39
N ASP A 106 6.14 -8.72 1.77
CA ASP A 106 6.96 -7.55 2.10
C ASP A 106 6.60 -7.06 3.49
N MET A 107 7.61 -7.03 4.36
CA MET A 107 7.40 -6.82 5.79
C MET A 107 7.52 -5.33 6.14
N PRO A 108 6.42 -4.68 6.59
CA PRO A 108 6.45 -3.27 6.97
C PRO A 108 6.99 -3.00 8.39
N ASP A 109 6.97 -4.00 9.25
CA ASP A 109 7.42 -3.90 10.64
C ASP A 109 8.96 -3.92 10.74
N ARG A 110 9.50 -3.17 11.71
CA ARG A 110 10.94 -3.13 11.94
C ARG A 110 11.54 -4.48 12.33
N TYR A 111 10.77 -5.34 13.02
CA TYR A 111 11.24 -6.63 13.54
C TYR A 111 10.33 -7.76 13.07
N ALA A 112 10.92 -8.81 12.50
CA ALA A 112 10.21 -9.96 11.95
C ALA A 112 9.34 -10.67 13.00
N TRP A 113 9.83 -10.81 14.24
CA TRP A 113 9.07 -11.45 15.31
C TRP A 113 7.80 -10.67 15.69
N THR A 114 7.83 -9.34 15.65
CA THR A 114 6.67 -8.49 15.92
C THR A 114 5.63 -8.65 14.81
N PHE A 115 6.06 -8.62 13.56
CA PHE A 115 5.20 -8.82 12.39
C PHE A 115 4.55 -10.20 12.43
N ARG A 116 5.33 -11.26 12.68
CA ARG A 116 4.82 -12.62 12.80
C ARG A 116 3.73 -12.73 13.86
N LYS A 117 3.94 -12.21 15.06
CA LYS A 117 2.92 -12.19 16.14
C LYS A 117 1.64 -11.46 15.74
N ARG A 118 1.74 -10.34 14.98
CA ARG A 118 0.57 -9.61 14.48
C ARG A 118 -0.21 -10.48 13.49
N MET A 119 0.48 -11.03 12.51
CA MET A 119 -0.13 -11.88 11.48
C MET A 119 -0.83 -13.10 12.09
N GLU A 120 -0.19 -13.79 13.05
CA GLU A 120 -0.74 -14.93 13.76
C GLU A 120 -1.97 -14.55 14.59
N ARG A 121 -1.95 -13.38 15.27
CA ARG A 121 -3.10 -12.84 16.00
C ARG A 121 -4.33 -12.67 15.09
N PHE A 122 -4.11 -12.33 13.83
CA PHE A 122 -5.17 -12.19 12.81
C PHE A 122 -5.42 -13.47 12.00
N GLY A 123 -4.80 -14.60 12.40
CA GLY A 123 -5.08 -15.94 11.89
C GLY A 123 -4.26 -16.40 10.71
N ALA A 124 -3.25 -15.66 10.26
CA ALA A 124 -2.28 -16.12 9.27
C ALA A 124 -1.23 -17.01 9.94
N ARG A 125 -0.97 -18.21 9.38
CA ARG A 125 -0.08 -19.22 10.02
C ARG A 125 1.08 -19.68 9.15
N ARG A 126 0.95 -19.63 7.82
CA ARG A 126 1.95 -20.11 6.87
C ARG A 126 2.35 -18.99 5.94
N PHE A 127 3.47 -18.35 6.25
CA PHE A 127 4.06 -17.31 5.42
C PHE A 127 5.53 -17.11 5.80
N GLU A 128 6.30 -16.65 4.85
CA GLU A 128 7.60 -16.03 5.06
C GLU A 128 7.46 -14.52 4.86
N ALA A 129 8.31 -13.73 5.54
CA ALA A 129 8.27 -12.29 5.44
C ALA A 129 9.68 -11.71 5.55
N GLU A 130 10.03 -10.84 4.64
CA GLU A 130 11.32 -10.16 4.59
C GLU A 130 11.12 -8.67 4.29
N HIS A 131 12.05 -7.85 4.74
CA HIS A 131 12.12 -6.46 4.31
C HIS A 131 12.51 -6.38 2.84
N LYS A 132 11.83 -5.51 2.09
CA LYS A 132 12.08 -5.31 0.67
C LYS A 132 11.94 -6.61 -0.14
N ALA A 133 11.00 -7.44 0.24
CA ALA A 133 10.72 -8.67 -0.48
C ALA A 133 10.28 -8.38 -1.93
N ASP A 134 9.74 -7.20 -2.22
CA ASP A 134 9.44 -6.72 -3.58
C ASP A 134 10.69 -6.60 -4.48
N GLU A 135 11.89 -6.38 -3.89
CA GLU A 135 13.14 -6.32 -4.62
C GLU A 135 13.72 -7.72 -4.93
N THR A 136 13.39 -8.74 -4.10
CA THR A 136 13.97 -10.09 -4.15
C THR A 136 13.05 -11.12 -4.79
N TYR A 137 11.75 -11.04 -4.52
CA TYR A 137 10.76 -12.03 -4.93
C TYR A 137 9.83 -11.49 -6.01
N PRO A 138 9.92 -11.98 -7.26
CA PRO A 138 9.10 -11.49 -8.38
C PRO A 138 7.59 -11.55 -8.13
N ILE A 139 7.11 -12.49 -7.31
CA ILE A 139 5.70 -12.58 -6.96
C ILE A 139 5.25 -11.46 -6.01
N VAL A 140 6.15 -11.01 -5.12
CA VAL A 140 5.91 -9.84 -4.26
C VAL A 140 5.98 -8.56 -5.09
N ALA A 141 6.93 -8.46 -6.03
CA ALA A 141 6.98 -7.35 -6.98
C ALA A 141 5.70 -7.25 -7.83
N ALA A 142 5.10 -8.38 -8.23
CA ALA A 142 3.80 -8.38 -8.92
C ALA A 142 2.67 -7.83 -8.01
N ALA A 143 2.65 -8.20 -6.74
CA ALA A 143 1.71 -7.64 -5.76
C ALA A 143 1.92 -6.13 -5.57
N SER A 144 3.19 -5.68 -5.49
CA SER A 144 3.58 -4.27 -5.43
C SER A 144 3.06 -3.46 -6.62
N ILE A 145 3.24 -3.98 -7.83
CA ILE A 145 2.73 -3.35 -9.07
C ILE A 145 1.21 -3.18 -8.99
N CYS A 146 0.47 -4.24 -8.61
CA CYS A 146 -0.98 -4.18 -8.46
C CYS A 146 -1.40 -3.16 -7.41
N ALA A 147 -0.78 -3.17 -6.23
CA ALA A 147 -1.09 -2.23 -5.16
C ALA A 147 -0.88 -0.77 -5.58
N LYS A 148 0.22 -0.48 -6.28
CA LYS A 148 0.53 0.86 -6.80
C LYS A 148 -0.47 1.32 -7.85
N ILE A 149 -0.83 0.48 -8.83
CA ILE A 149 -1.81 0.80 -9.87
C ILE A 149 -3.18 1.07 -9.25
N THR A 150 -3.62 0.20 -8.34
CA THR A 150 -4.91 0.35 -7.66
C THR A 150 -4.95 1.65 -6.86
N ARG A 151 -3.89 1.94 -6.10
CA ARG A 151 -3.78 3.19 -5.35
C ARG A 151 -3.74 4.42 -6.27
N ASP A 152 -2.94 4.41 -7.32
CA ASP A 152 -2.78 5.54 -8.24
C ASP A 152 -4.12 5.86 -8.93
N ALA A 153 -4.90 4.84 -9.31
CA ALA A 153 -6.26 5.01 -9.83
C ALA A 153 -7.19 5.68 -8.82
N LYS A 154 -7.07 5.36 -7.52
CA LYS A 154 -7.85 6.02 -6.46
C LYS A 154 -7.43 7.46 -6.23
N ILE A 155 -6.14 7.76 -6.29
CA ILE A 155 -5.64 9.14 -6.23
C ILE A 155 -6.21 9.97 -7.39
N GLU A 156 -6.26 9.41 -8.60
CA GLU A 156 -6.82 10.09 -9.77
C GLU A 156 -8.33 10.32 -9.62
N GLN A 157 -9.07 9.36 -9.06
CA GLN A 157 -10.48 9.55 -8.72
C GLN A 157 -10.69 10.70 -7.70
N ILE A 158 -9.82 10.82 -6.71
CA ILE A 158 -9.87 11.94 -5.76
C ILE A 158 -9.55 13.26 -6.49
N ARG A 159 -8.52 13.29 -7.33
CA ARG A 159 -8.16 14.50 -8.11
C ARG A 159 -9.28 14.99 -8.99
N SER A 160 -10.01 14.10 -9.64
CA SER A 160 -11.16 14.47 -10.49
C SER A 160 -12.28 15.15 -9.71
N GLN A 161 -12.38 14.91 -8.40
CA GLN A 161 -13.40 15.49 -7.53
C GLN A 161 -12.96 16.83 -6.91
N VAL A 162 -11.70 16.94 -6.52
CA VAL A 162 -11.24 18.07 -5.68
C VAL A 162 -10.21 18.98 -6.37
N GLY A 163 -9.61 18.53 -7.48
CA GLY A 163 -8.50 19.19 -8.16
C GLY A 163 -7.14 18.58 -7.82
N ASP A 164 -6.07 19.08 -8.45
CA ASP A 164 -4.70 18.55 -8.28
C ASP A 164 -4.12 18.91 -6.91
N PHE A 165 -3.87 17.91 -6.08
CA PHE A 165 -3.24 18.02 -4.75
C PHE A 165 -1.88 17.30 -4.68
N GLY A 166 -1.34 16.87 -5.82
CA GLY A 166 -0.09 16.10 -5.88
C GLY A 166 -0.29 14.62 -5.62
N SER A 167 0.74 13.95 -5.12
CA SER A 167 0.79 12.48 -4.94
C SER A 167 0.08 11.97 -3.67
N GLY A 168 -0.28 12.86 -2.76
CA GLY A 168 -0.81 12.52 -1.44
C GLY A 168 0.27 12.17 -0.40
N TYR A 169 1.55 12.15 -0.75
CA TYR A 169 2.64 11.92 0.20
C TYR A 169 3.14 13.23 0.84
N PRO A 170 3.56 13.20 2.11
CA PRO A 170 4.09 14.37 2.81
C PRO A 170 5.36 14.97 2.19
N SER A 171 6.14 14.16 1.47
CA SER A 171 7.34 14.60 0.75
C SER A 171 7.04 15.47 -0.47
N ASP A 172 5.84 15.35 -1.06
CA ASP A 172 5.43 16.10 -2.23
C ASP A 172 5.07 17.55 -1.87
N PRO A 173 5.74 18.56 -2.46
CA PRO A 173 5.42 19.98 -2.23
C PRO A 173 3.97 20.35 -2.59
N LYS A 174 3.40 19.78 -3.67
CA LYS A 174 2.00 20.04 -4.06
C LYS A 174 1.03 19.55 -2.97
N THR A 175 1.27 18.36 -2.43
CA THR A 175 0.46 17.81 -1.33
C THR A 175 0.52 18.71 -0.11
N ARG A 176 1.72 19.19 0.28
CA ARG A 176 1.86 20.10 1.42
C ARG A 176 1.16 21.44 1.19
N ASN A 177 1.24 21.99 -0.02
CA ASN A 177 0.56 23.25 -0.35
C ASN A 177 -0.97 23.08 -0.36
N ALA A 178 -1.48 22.00 -0.92
CA ALA A 178 -2.91 21.67 -0.89
C ALA A 178 -3.47 21.56 0.54
N LEU A 179 -2.70 21.00 1.49
CA LEU A 179 -3.09 20.91 2.90
C LEU A 179 -3.02 22.25 3.63
N LYS A 180 -2.23 23.22 3.15
CA LYS A 180 -2.15 24.58 3.72
C LYS A 180 -3.29 25.47 3.17
N ASP A 181 -3.67 25.30 1.92
CA ASP A 181 -4.76 26.04 1.31
C ASP A 181 -6.10 25.69 1.97
N ARG A 182 -6.83 26.70 2.43
CA ARG A 182 -8.09 26.50 3.17
C ARG A 182 -9.17 25.86 2.32
N GLY A 183 -9.34 26.31 1.07
CA GLY A 183 -10.37 25.81 0.16
C GLY A 183 -10.11 24.37 -0.27
N MET A 184 -8.85 24.06 -0.64
CA MET A 184 -8.46 22.72 -1.00
C MET A 184 -8.53 21.75 0.18
N ARG A 185 -8.13 22.19 1.38
CA ARG A 185 -8.19 21.39 2.61
C ARG A 185 -9.60 20.97 2.97
N GLU A 186 -10.59 21.85 2.82
CA GLU A 186 -12.00 21.49 3.07
C GLU A 186 -12.49 20.42 2.08
N LYS A 187 -12.14 20.53 0.79
CA LYS A 187 -12.46 19.52 -0.22
C LYS A 187 -11.77 18.18 0.06
N LEU A 188 -10.54 18.22 0.55
CA LEU A 188 -9.74 17.04 0.86
C LEU A 188 -10.11 16.35 2.18
N LYS A 189 -10.89 16.98 3.03
CA LYS A 189 -11.23 16.47 4.37
C LYS A 189 -11.65 15.00 4.41
N PRO A 190 -12.49 14.47 3.48
CA PRO A 190 -12.88 13.06 3.47
C PRO A 190 -11.73 12.10 3.16
N PHE A 191 -10.66 12.58 2.55
CA PHE A 191 -9.55 11.79 2.02
C PHE A 191 -8.27 11.93 2.84
N VAL A 192 -8.27 12.76 3.90
CA VAL A 192 -7.11 13.05 4.74
C VAL A 192 -7.04 12.08 5.92
N ARG A 193 -5.84 11.57 6.20
CA ARG A 193 -5.55 10.72 7.36
C ARG A 193 -5.20 11.60 8.56
N GLU A 194 -6.16 11.86 9.43
CA GLU A 194 -6.10 12.88 10.47
C GLU A 194 -4.99 12.68 11.52
N ARG A 195 -4.59 11.42 11.77
CA ARG A 195 -3.58 11.04 12.76
C ARG A 195 -2.14 10.97 12.22
N TRP A 196 -1.91 11.54 11.03
CA TRP A 196 -0.55 11.60 10.48
C TRP A 196 0.25 12.75 11.09
N LYS A 197 1.50 12.49 11.53
CA LYS A 197 2.42 13.49 12.07
C LYS A 197 2.53 14.75 11.22
N THR A 198 2.39 14.62 9.91
CA THR A 198 2.40 15.75 8.98
C THR A 198 1.33 16.78 9.33
N LEU A 199 0.12 16.35 9.70
CA LEU A 199 -0.96 17.26 10.07
C LEU A 199 -0.75 17.86 11.46
N GLU A 200 -0.19 17.10 12.39
CA GLU A 200 0.21 17.61 13.71
C GLU A 200 1.23 18.73 13.57
N ASN A 201 2.26 18.52 12.74
CA ASN A 201 3.27 19.52 12.44
C ASN A 201 2.70 20.77 11.73
N LEU A 202 1.72 20.60 10.84
CA LEU A 202 1.03 21.72 10.18
C LEU A 202 0.14 22.50 11.15
N LYS A 203 -0.48 21.83 12.12
CA LYS A 203 -1.26 22.48 13.18
C LYS A 203 -0.37 23.25 14.13
N GLN A 204 0.76 22.66 14.56
CA GLN A 204 1.72 23.33 15.42
C GLN A 204 2.32 24.58 14.78
N LYS A 205 2.74 24.52 13.51
CA LYS A 205 3.25 25.72 12.81
C LYS A 205 2.24 26.86 12.76
N LYS A 206 0.94 26.57 12.57
CA LYS A 206 -0.11 27.60 12.58
C LYS A 206 -0.29 28.25 13.97
N LEU A 207 -0.06 27.54 15.06
CA LEU A 207 -0.08 28.10 16.41
C LEU A 207 1.07 29.10 16.65
N PHE A 208 2.22 28.91 15.99
CA PHE A 208 3.36 29.82 16.08
C PHE A 208 3.37 30.94 15.02
N GLU A 209 2.64 30.77 13.90
CA GLU A 209 2.51 31.78 12.83
C GLU A 209 1.22 32.65 12.98
N GLY A 210 0.39 32.42 13.97
CA GLY A 210 -0.90 33.07 14.21
C GLY A 210 -0.92 34.14 15.29
N GLU A 211 0.23 34.63 15.72
CA GLU A 211 0.38 35.77 16.62
C GLU A 211 0.92 37.04 15.88
N GLU A 212 0.37 37.34 14.69
CA GLU A 212 0.44 38.69 14.11
C GLU A 212 -0.94 39.10 13.62
#